data_0222e51bdfeb06c6126f72756ddd5ae8
#
_entry.id   0222e51bdfeb06c6126f72756ddd5ae8
#
_cell.length_a   1.000
_cell.length_b   1.000
_cell.length_c   1.000
_cell.angle_alpha   90.00
_cell.angle_beta   90.00
_cell.angle_gamma   90.00
#
_symmetry.space_group_name_H-M   'P 1'
#
loop_
_entity.id
_entity.type
_entity.pdbx_description
1 polymer ?
#
loop_
_entity_poly.entity_id
_entity_poly.type
_entity_poly.pdbx_seq_one_letter_code
_entity_poly.pdbx_strand_id
1 'polypeptide(L)'
;VLRLGVALALTLATAASAQTYTVVKSFTGSDGSYPVAGLVLAGSTLYGTTAEGGSSDYGVVFKVNTDGSGYAVLKSFTGSDGAEPNAGLVLAGSTLYGTTIYGGSSACLLGCGTVFKVNTDGSGYAVLRSFTGSDGAGPWAGLVLAGSTFYGTTFGGGSSNCGVVFKVNTDGSGYAVLKSFTGSDGANPQQAGLVLAGSTLYGTTLYGGSSWSGVGSGFGVVFKVNTDGSGYAVLRTFTGSDARYPAGLVLAGSTLYGTGGGGSSGCGVIFKVNTDGSGYAVLKSFTGGDGASPCAGLVLAGSTLYGTASQGGSAGDGVVFKVNTDGSGYAVLKSFTGSDGSDPQAGLVLAGGTLYGTTDGGGDLYAGVVFSLACLSITTPPFTQTAEAGTAVRFWVQAATLGPGLAYQWFFGGTNAVVGATNAFLDLTSVQPVQAGAYTVVLTNLGLAVTSAPALLSVIPPVERRLVPAVGLTGGAGSFLHLEYVDSLGAAVPQWLSLTNATLSSGPQFCFDLSQPLPAQRFFRAWQTNGPRPALDMSFATEIPLTGAIGSSVRVDYINAIGPTNAWVTLDTVLLTNTTQLYFDVTAFRQPTRLYRLVASP
;
A
#
# COMPACT_ATOMS: atom_id res chain seq x y z
N VAL A 1 -38.96 34.46 -5.91
CA VAL A 1 -38.18 33.50 -5.09
C VAL A 1 -36.99 33.08 -5.93
N LEU A 2 -35.88 33.80 -5.79
CA LEU A 2 -34.62 33.54 -6.49
C LEU A 2 -33.80 32.59 -5.60
N ARG A 3 -33.57 31.37 -6.07
CA ARG A 3 -32.55 30.48 -5.48
C ARG A 3 -31.19 30.91 -6.05
N LEU A 4 -30.38 31.57 -5.21
CA LEU A 4 -28.96 31.77 -5.50
C LEU A 4 -28.23 30.50 -5.17
N GLY A 5 -27.95 29.68 -6.18
CA GLY A 5 -27.01 28.57 -6.07
C GLY A 5 -25.59 29.13 -6.13
N VAL A 6 -24.89 29.18 -5.01
CA VAL A 6 -23.45 29.43 -4.99
C VAL A 6 -22.77 28.13 -5.45
N ALA A 7 -22.44 28.06 -6.73
CA ALA A 7 -21.51 27.05 -7.26
C ALA A 7 -20.10 27.44 -6.78
N LEU A 8 -19.62 26.79 -5.72
CA LEU A 8 -18.22 26.85 -5.34
C LEU A 8 -17.44 26.04 -6.36
N ALA A 9 -16.92 26.72 -7.39
CA ALA A 9 -15.94 26.13 -8.31
C ALA A 9 -14.64 25.89 -7.51
N LEU A 10 -14.49 24.68 -6.97
CA LEU A 10 -13.21 24.22 -6.46
C LEU A 10 -12.32 23.99 -7.69
N THR A 11 -11.46 24.94 -8.02
CA THR A 11 -10.33 24.71 -8.91
C THR A 11 -9.41 23.73 -8.20
N LEU A 12 -9.53 22.43 -8.52
CA LEU A 12 -8.52 21.46 -8.19
C LEU A 12 -7.25 21.87 -8.95
N ALA A 13 -6.35 22.58 -8.28
CA ALA A 13 -4.95 22.54 -8.66
C ALA A 13 -4.54 21.08 -8.58
N THR A 14 -4.29 20.45 -9.73
CA THR A 14 -3.59 19.19 -9.80
C THR A 14 -2.16 19.46 -9.32
N ALA A 15 -1.95 19.41 -8.01
CA ALA A 15 -0.62 19.24 -7.49
C ALA A 15 -0.13 17.91 -8.10
N ALA A 16 0.88 17.97 -8.96
CA ALA A 16 1.62 16.80 -9.36
C ALA A 16 2.04 16.13 -8.06
N SER A 17 1.44 14.98 -7.73
CA SER A 17 1.73 14.30 -6.50
C SER A 17 3.16 13.81 -6.61
N ALA A 18 4.05 14.40 -5.80
CA ALA A 18 5.44 14.03 -5.74
C ALA A 18 5.51 12.54 -5.34
N GLN A 19 6.30 11.78 -6.09
CA GLN A 19 6.74 10.45 -5.70
C GLN A 19 7.21 10.47 -4.26
N THR A 20 6.65 9.64 -3.40
CA THR A 20 7.14 9.53 -2.04
C THR A 20 8.27 8.51 -2.02
N TYR A 21 9.50 9.00 -2.03
CA TYR A 21 10.70 8.24 -1.72
C TYR A 21 10.98 8.33 -0.22
N THR A 22 11.33 7.20 0.42
CA THR A 22 11.66 7.17 1.85
C THR A 22 12.83 6.23 2.07
N VAL A 23 13.83 6.67 2.83
CA VAL A 23 14.84 5.78 3.41
C VAL A 23 14.18 5.05 4.58
N VAL A 24 14.00 3.74 4.42
CA VAL A 24 13.40 2.84 5.43
C VAL A 24 14.40 2.53 6.51
N LYS A 25 15.68 2.31 6.12
CA LYS A 25 16.79 2.04 7.03
C LYS A 25 18.09 2.56 6.41
N SER A 26 18.88 3.30 7.18
CA SER A 26 20.27 3.63 6.87
C SER A 26 21.19 2.76 7.73
N PHE A 27 22.13 2.04 7.13
CA PHE A 27 23.06 1.15 7.85
C PHE A 27 24.22 1.95 8.46
N THR A 28 24.85 1.35 9.50
CA THR A 28 25.89 2.03 10.31
C THR A 28 27.20 1.24 10.40
N GLY A 29 27.32 0.14 9.68
CA GLY A 29 28.42 -0.81 9.76
C GLY A 29 28.23 -1.86 10.85
N SER A 30 28.08 -1.47 12.11
CA SER A 30 27.87 -2.43 13.21
C SER A 30 26.56 -3.20 13.10
N ASP A 31 25.55 -2.66 12.45
CA ASP A 31 24.25 -3.31 12.20
C ASP A 31 24.15 -3.88 10.77
N GLY A 32 25.18 -3.75 9.97
CA GLY A 32 25.31 -4.18 8.58
C GLY A 32 25.86 -3.07 7.71
N SER A 33 26.45 -3.44 6.57
CA SER A 33 26.92 -2.54 5.51
C SER A 33 26.89 -3.23 4.16
N TYR A 34 26.74 -2.44 3.11
CA TYR A 34 26.68 -2.89 1.71
C TYR A 34 25.57 -3.92 1.46
N PRO A 35 24.29 -3.51 1.53
CA PRO A 35 23.16 -4.39 1.23
C PRO A 35 22.99 -4.54 -0.30
N VAL A 36 23.80 -5.39 -0.89
CA VAL A 36 23.85 -5.64 -2.36
C VAL A 36 22.78 -6.60 -2.85
N ALA A 37 22.03 -7.24 -1.95
CA ALA A 37 21.03 -8.26 -2.26
C ALA A 37 19.61 -7.69 -2.33
N GLY A 38 18.77 -8.32 -3.16
CA GLY A 38 17.34 -8.06 -3.18
C GLY A 38 16.67 -8.47 -1.87
N LEU A 39 15.62 -7.74 -1.51
CA LEU A 39 14.82 -8.01 -0.31
C LEU A 39 13.78 -9.12 -0.56
N VAL A 40 13.29 -9.74 0.51
CA VAL A 40 12.08 -10.55 0.49
C VAL A 40 11.06 -9.95 1.47
N LEU A 41 9.80 -9.87 1.06
CA LEU A 41 8.72 -9.29 1.85
C LEU A 41 7.76 -10.37 2.36
N ALA A 42 7.44 -10.32 3.65
CA ALA A 42 6.37 -11.12 4.27
C ALA A 42 5.47 -10.23 5.13
N GLY A 43 4.22 -10.07 4.71
CA GLY A 43 3.31 -9.11 5.33
C GLY A 43 3.87 -7.69 5.23
N SER A 44 4.14 -7.06 6.37
CA SER A 44 4.77 -5.74 6.48
C SER A 44 6.27 -5.78 6.83
N THR A 45 6.92 -6.95 6.80
CA THR A 45 8.32 -7.09 7.18
C THR A 45 9.18 -7.44 5.98
N LEU A 46 10.22 -6.65 5.74
CA LEU A 46 11.28 -6.87 4.78
C LEU A 46 12.42 -7.64 5.44
N TYR A 47 12.97 -8.62 4.73
CA TYR A 47 14.15 -9.38 5.13
C TYR A 47 15.21 -9.22 4.06
N GLY A 48 16.46 -9.07 4.47
CA GLY A 48 17.59 -8.91 3.56
C GLY A 48 18.90 -9.33 4.18
N THR A 49 19.97 -9.15 3.40
CA THR A 49 21.35 -9.40 3.80
C THR A 49 22.21 -8.17 3.55
N THR A 50 23.30 -8.05 4.27
CA THR A 50 24.39 -7.11 3.99
C THR A 50 25.67 -7.89 3.77
N ALA A 51 26.49 -7.45 2.80
CA ALA A 51 27.76 -8.11 2.47
C ALA A 51 28.75 -8.06 3.64
N GLU A 52 28.79 -6.96 4.34
CA GLU A 52 29.71 -6.67 5.42
C GLU A 52 28.97 -6.17 6.66
N GLY A 53 29.71 -5.82 7.69
CA GLY A 53 29.17 -5.34 8.96
C GLY A 53 28.73 -6.48 9.90
N GLY A 54 28.02 -6.11 10.97
CA GLY A 54 27.71 -7.01 12.07
C GLY A 54 28.88 -7.14 13.05
N SER A 55 28.78 -8.12 13.97
CA SER A 55 29.74 -8.26 15.08
C SER A 55 31.16 -8.68 14.66
N SER A 56 31.32 -9.24 13.47
CA SER A 56 32.59 -9.78 12.97
C SER A 56 32.93 -9.30 11.56
N ASP A 57 32.16 -8.38 11.01
CA ASP A 57 32.34 -7.77 9.68
C ASP A 57 32.24 -8.76 8.51
N TYR A 58 31.51 -9.86 8.69
CA TYR A 58 31.25 -10.86 7.65
C TYR A 58 29.81 -10.82 7.11
N GLY A 59 29.11 -9.73 7.39
CA GLY A 59 27.74 -9.52 6.94
C GLY A 59 26.66 -10.06 7.91
N VAL A 60 25.43 -9.67 7.62
CA VAL A 60 24.28 -10.04 8.45
C VAL A 60 23.09 -10.48 7.61
N VAL A 61 22.17 -11.22 8.26
CA VAL A 61 20.76 -11.33 7.87
C VAL A 61 19.97 -10.40 8.77
N PHE A 62 19.13 -9.55 8.20
CA PHE A 62 18.33 -8.57 8.95
C PHE A 62 16.84 -8.63 8.61
N LYS A 63 16.04 -8.01 9.47
CA LYS A 63 14.64 -7.64 9.18
C LYS A 63 14.39 -6.18 9.49
N VAL A 64 13.41 -5.58 8.79
CA VAL A 64 12.87 -4.24 9.07
C VAL A 64 11.44 -4.18 8.57
N ASN A 65 10.55 -3.49 9.27
CA ASN A 65 9.20 -3.27 8.77
C ASN A 65 9.19 -2.25 7.63
N THR A 66 8.17 -2.30 6.79
CA THR A 66 8.01 -1.39 5.64
C THR A 66 7.88 0.09 6.03
N ASP A 67 7.56 0.37 7.30
CA ASP A 67 7.51 1.72 7.90
C ASP A 67 8.85 2.14 8.57
N GLY A 68 9.89 1.30 8.50
CA GLY A 68 11.20 1.54 9.10
C GLY A 68 11.33 1.10 10.56
N SER A 69 10.26 0.69 11.20
CA SER A 69 10.29 0.19 12.58
C SER A 69 10.78 -1.26 12.64
N GLY A 70 11.03 -1.77 13.84
CA GLY A 70 11.27 -3.20 14.10
C GLY A 70 12.55 -3.75 13.45
N TYR A 71 13.55 -2.88 13.14
CA TYR A 71 14.84 -3.37 12.66
C TYR A 71 15.49 -4.33 13.67
N ALA A 72 15.98 -5.46 13.18
CA ALA A 72 16.76 -6.39 13.96
C ALA A 72 17.72 -7.22 13.09
N VAL A 73 18.92 -7.47 13.60
CA VAL A 73 19.84 -8.46 13.06
C VAL A 73 19.38 -9.85 13.51
N LEU A 74 19.09 -10.72 12.56
CA LEU A 74 18.66 -12.10 12.79
C LEU A 74 19.86 -13.05 12.91
N LYS A 75 20.92 -12.78 12.14
CA LYS A 75 22.19 -13.53 12.14
C LYS A 75 23.32 -12.59 11.79
N SER A 76 24.39 -12.61 12.57
CA SER A 76 25.70 -12.04 12.20
C SER A 76 26.64 -13.19 11.88
N PHE A 77 27.26 -13.18 10.70
CA PHE A 77 28.20 -14.21 10.26
C PHE A 77 29.57 -14.05 10.92
N THR A 78 30.30 -15.17 11.03
CA THR A 78 31.60 -15.23 11.76
C THR A 78 32.76 -15.71 10.88
N GLY A 79 32.54 -15.83 9.58
CA GLY A 79 33.51 -16.34 8.61
C GLY A 79 33.44 -17.85 8.45
N SER A 80 33.58 -18.62 9.53
CA SER A 80 33.54 -20.10 9.49
C SER A 80 32.16 -20.66 9.17
N ASP A 81 31.09 -19.98 9.58
CA ASP A 81 29.70 -20.35 9.29
C ASP A 81 29.13 -19.70 8.04
N GLY A 82 29.90 -18.83 7.41
CA GLY A 82 29.58 -18.08 6.19
C GLY A 82 30.14 -16.67 6.25
N ALA A 83 30.34 -16.05 5.09
CA ALA A 83 30.75 -14.67 4.94
C ALA A 83 30.24 -14.11 3.62
N GLU A 84 29.95 -12.80 3.60
CA GLU A 84 29.46 -12.05 2.44
C GLU A 84 28.18 -12.69 1.84
N PRO A 85 27.03 -12.59 2.51
CA PRO A 85 25.75 -13.06 1.98
C PRO A 85 25.22 -12.05 0.94
N ASN A 86 25.74 -12.11 -0.30
CA ASN A 86 25.44 -11.16 -1.37
C ASN A 86 24.19 -11.52 -2.18
N ALA A 87 23.53 -12.62 -1.85
CA ALA A 87 22.35 -13.10 -2.54
C ALA A 87 21.06 -12.79 -1.80
N GLY A 88 19.99 -12.54 -2.56
CA GLY A 88 18.65 -12.41 -2.01
C GLY A 88 18.19 -13.69 -1.30
N LEU A 89 17.43 -13.52 -0.23
CA LEU A 89 16.87 -14.62 0.57
C LEU A 89 15.66 -15.24 -0.14
N VAL A 90 15.38 -16.50 0.21
CA VAL A 90 14.11 -17.17 -0.11
C VAL A 90 13.38 -17.46 1.18
N LEU A 91 12.12 -17.08 1.27
CA LEU A 91 11.26 -17.37 2.41
C LEU A 91 10.37 -18.58 2.11
N ALA A 92 10.41 -19.59 2.98
CA ALA A 92 9.50 -20.73 2.95
C ALA A 92 8.91 -20.93 4.35
N GLY A 93 7.61 -20.66 4.49
CA GLY A 93 6.96 -20.61 5.81
C GLY A 93 7.57 -19.53 6.70
N SER A 94 8.11 -19.92 7.84
CA SER A 94 8.82 -19.03 8.78
C SER A 94 10.36 -19.15 8.70
N THR A 95 10.89 -19.76 7.64
CA THR A 95 12.33 -19.97 7.48
C THR A 95 12.85 -19.24 6.26
N LEU A 96 13.92 -18.48 6.45
CA LEU A 96 14.71 -17.81 5.43
C LEU A 96 15.86 -18.71 5.02
N TYR A 97 16.12 -18.77 3.71
CA TYR A 97 17.23 -19.53 3.12
C TYR A 97 18.06 -18.60 2.27
N GLY A 98 19.37 -18.75 2.31
CA GLY A 98 20.30 -17.92 1.56
C GLY A 98 21.63 -18.60 1.29
N THR A 99 22.53 -17.87 0.67
CA THR A 99 23.90 -18.31 0.37
C THR A 99 24.90 -17.28 0.87
N THR A 100 26.12 -17.75 1.15
CA THR A 100 27.28 -16.90 1.42
C THR A 100 28.39 -17.19 0.41
N ILE A 101 29.10 -16.15 -0.06
CA ILE A 101 30.17 -16.31 -1.05
C ILE A 101 31.34 -17.10 -0.47
N TYR A 102 31.67 -16.82 0.77
CA TYR A 102 32.83 -17.39 1.48
C TYR A 102 32.38 -18.12 2.76
N GLY A 103 33.35 -18.68 3.45
CA GLY A 103 33.12 -19.47 4.65
C GLY A 103 32.79 -20.93 4.37
N GLY A 104 32.43 -21.68 5.39
CA GLY A 104 32.18 -23.12 5.30
C GLY A 104 33.48 -23.92 5.23
N SER A 105 33.69 -24.68 4.14
CA SER A 105 34.83 -25.56 3.97
C SER A 105 36.17 -24.83 3.80
N SER A 106 37.23 -25.33 4.40
CA SER A 106 38.60 -24.85 4.21
C SER A 106 39.25 -25.25 2.89
N ALA A 107 38.49 -25.86 1.96
CA ALA A 107 39.03 -26.28 0.66
C ALA A 107 39.39 -25.08 -0.26
N CYS A 108 38.82 -23.92 -0.02
CA CYS A 108 39.17 -22.64 -0.66
C CYS A 108 39.82 -21.71 0.37
N LEU A 109 40.64 -20.74 -0.08
CA LEU A 109 41.43 -19.87 0.80
C LEU A 109 40.59 -19.09 1.83
N LEU A 110 39.39 -18.62 1.44
CA LEU A 110 38.43 -17.92 2.32
C LEU A 110 37.18 -18.76 2.59
N GLY A 111 37.23 -20.09 2.28
CA GLY A 111 36.04 -20.95 2.17
C GLY A 111 35.39 -20.85 0.78
N CYS A 112 34.63 -21.89 0.43
CA CYS A 112 33.99 -21.98 -0.89
C CYS A 112 32.52 -21.53 -0.87
N GLY A 113 32.05 -20.99 0.26
CA GLY A 113 30.69 -20.54 0.45
C GLY A 113 29.73 -21.61 0.98
N THR A 114 28.56 -21.16 1.39
CA THR A 114 27.53 -22.02 2.02
C THR A 114 26.14 -21.80 1.46
N VAL A 115 25.27 -22.78 1.65
CA VAL A 115 23.81 -22.61 1.67
C VAL A 115 23.39 -22.71 3.14
N PHE A 116 22.60 -21.76 3.62
CA PHE A 116 22.18 -21.69 5.03
C PHE A 116 20.66 -21.51 5.15
N LYS A 117 20.17 -21.73 6.39
CA LYS A 117 18.82 -21.34 6.81
C LYS A 117 18.86 -20.61 8.14
N VAL A 118 17.85 -19.75 8.38
CA VAL A 118 17.57 -19.10 9.67
C VAL A 118 16.08 -18.79 9.75
N ASN A 119 15.46 -18.89 10.91
CA ASN A 119 14.06 -18.55 11.07
C ASN A 119 13.86 -17.02 11.06
N THR A 120 12.64 -16.58 10.74
CA THR A 120 12.25 -15.16 10.72
C THR A 120 12.34 -14.46 12.09
N ASP A 121 12.50 -15.21 13.18
CA ASP A 121 12.77 -14.73 14.54
C ASP A 121 14.27 -14.71 14.89
N GLY A 122 15.15 -15.20 14.00
CA GLY A 122 16.60 -15.31 14.20
C GLY A 122 17.06 -16.64 14.80
N SER A 123 16.16 -17.51 15.21
CA SER A 123 16.49 -18.84 15.73
C SER A 123 16.79 -19.84 14.61
N GLY A 124 17.24 -21.03 14.96
CA GLY A 124 17.32 -22.17 14.04
C GLY A 124 18.35 -22.02 12.91
N TYR A 125 19.36 -21.14 13.06
CA TYR A 125 20.44 -21.04 12.08
C TYR A 125 21.13 -22.38 11.88
N ALA A 126 21.31 -22.77 10.61
CA ALA A 126 22.10 -23.94 10.23
C ALA A 126 22.70 -23.80 8.83
N VAL A 127 23.90 -24.30 8.64
CA VAL A 127 24.51 -24.52 7.33
C VAL A 127 23.95 -25.81 6.77
N LEU A 128 23.29 -25.72 5.62
CA LEU A 128 22.71 -26.86 4.90
C LEU A 128 23.74 -27.52 3.96
N ARG A 129 24.63 -26.71 3.38
CA ARG A 129 25.70 -27.15 2.49
C ARG A 129 26.91 -26.24 2.64
N SER A 130 28.10 -26.81 2.73
CA SER A 130 29.37 -26.12 2.48
C SER A 130 29.96 -26.65 1.18
N PHE A 131 30.30 -25.74 0.27
CA PHE A 131 30.92 -26.09 -1.00
C PHE A 131 32.41 -26.43 -0.80
N THR A 132 32.97 -27.19 -1.76
CA THR A 132 34.35 -27.72 -1.67
C THR A 132 35.22 -27.39 -2.87
N GLY A 133 34.73 -26.55 -3.78
CA GLY A 133 35.40 -26.19 -5.02
C GLY A 133 35.08 -27.13 -6.18
N SER A 134 35.28 -28.44 -6.04
CA SER A 134 34.94 -29.40 -7.08
C SER A 134 33.45 -29.53 -7.35
N ASP A 135 32.62 -29.27 -6.38
CA ASP A 135 31.15 -29.27 -6.47
C ASP A 135 30.55 -27.87 -6.62
N GLY A 136 31.37 -26.83 -6.64
CA GLY A 136 31.00 -25.43 -6.75
C GLY A 136 31.77 -24.57 -5.76
N ALA A 137 31.87 -23.27 -6.03
CA ALA A 137 32.50 -22.26 -5.17
C ALA A 137 31.88 -20.89 -5.40
N GLY A 138 31.67 -20.14 -4.34
CA GLY A 138 31.11 -18.78 -4.38
C GLY A 138 29.70 -18.73 -4.97
N PRO A 139 28.66 -19.15 -4.25
CA PRO A 139 27.27 -19.01 -4.69
C PRO A 139 26.83 -17.53 -4.49
N TRP A 140 26.99 -16.72 -5.53
CA TRP A 140 26.67 -15.30 -5.53
C TRP A 140 25.21 -14.99 -5.81
N ALA A 141 24.51 -15.96 -6.44
CA ALA A 141 23.12 -15.78 -6.86
C ALA A 141 22.13 -16.30 -5.81
N GLY A 142 20.96 -15.72 -5.79
CA GLY A 142 19.83 -16.19 -4.99
C GLY A 142 19.36 -17.58 -5.43
N LEU A 143 18.76 -18.29 -4.49
CA LEU A 143 18.16 -19.60 -4.73
C LEU A 143 16.77 -19.46 -5.36
N VAL A 144 16.32 -20.45 -6.13
CA VAL A 144 14.93 -20.61 -6.52
C VAL A 144 14.36 -21.89 -5.94
N LEU A 145 13.16 -21.81 -5.34
CA LEU A 145 12.50 -22.92 -4.66
C LEU A 145 11.45 -23.57 -5.56
N ALA A 146 11.48 -24.89 -5.67
CA ALA A 146 10.42 -25.70 -6.26
C ALA A 146 10.08 -26.87 -5.32
N GLY A 147 8.88 -26.83 -4.73
CA GLY A 147 8.51 -27.79 -3.70
C GLY A 147 9.46 -27.74 -2.50
N SER A 148 10.20 -28.81 -2.25
CA SER A 148 11.20 -28.91 -1.19
C SER A 148 12.65 -28.84 -1.71
N THR A 149 12.87 -28.43 -2.95
CA THR A 149 14.21 -28.40 -3.58
C THR A 149 14.58 -26.99 -4.00
N PHE A 150 15.74 -26.53 -3.59
CA PHE A 150 16.38 -25.32 -4.08
C PHE A 150 17.24 -25.61 -5.30
N TYR A 151 17.26 -24.66 -6.21
CA TYR A 151 18.17 -24.59 -7.36
C TYR A 151 18.97 -23.31 -7.27
N GLY A 152 20.26 -23.37 -7.56
CA GLY A 152 21.15 -22.21 -7.51
C GLY A 152 22.34 -22.39 -8.44
N THR A 153 23.19 -21.36 -8.46
CA THR A 153 24.43 -21.35 -9.24
C THR A 153 25.60 -20.99 -8.35
N THR A 154 26.81 -21.42 -8.75
CA THR A 154 28.05 -20.96 -8.14
C THR A 154 28.93 -20.26 -9.17
N PHE A 155 29.62 -19.19 -8.79
CA PHE A 155 30.51 -18.43 -9.66
C PHE A 155 31.70 -19.27 -10.19
N GLY A 156 32.32 -20.01 -9.30
CA GLY A 156 33.45 -20.88 -9.60
C GLY A 156 33.19 -22.34 -9.25
N GLY A 157 34.23 -23.12 -9.33
CA GLY A 157 34.17 -24.55 -9.09
C GLY A 157 33.62 -25.37 -10.26
N GLY A 158 33.33 -26.63 -9.97
CA GLY A 158 32.99 -27.61 -11.02
C GLY A 158 34.21 -28.10 -11.77
N SER A 159 34.01 -28.92 -12.85
CA SER A 159 35.07 -29.60 -13.59
C SER A 159 36.07 -28.68 -14.29
N SER A 160 35.65 -27.45 -14.64
CA SER A 160 36.46 -26.46 -15.38
C SER A 160 36.64 -25.16 -14.63
N ASN A 161 36.28 -25.11 -13.36
CA ASN A 161 36.28 -23.91 -12.52
C ASN A 161 35.50 -22.72 -13.12
N CYS A 162 34.50 -23.01 -13.95
CA CYS A 162 33.63 -22.01 -14.61
C CYS A 162 32.25 -21.89 -13.95
N GLY A 163 32.07 -22.49 -12.78
CA GLY A 163 30.82 -22.52 -12.03
C GLY A 163 29.89 -23.67 -12.38
N VAL A 164 28.85 -23.83 -11.57
CA VAL A 164 27.87 -24.92 -11.74
C VAL A 164 26.44 -24.40 -11.58
N VAL A 165 25.46 -25.16 -12.09
CA VAL A 165 24.08 -25.15 -11.64
C VAL A 165 23.91 -26.36 -10.71
N PHE A 166 23.33 -26.16 -9.53
CA PHE A 166 23.14 -27.20 -8.52
C PHE A 166 21.70 -27.27 -8.02
N LYS A 167 21.37 -28.37 -7.36
CA LYS A 167 20.17 -28.51 -6.52
C LYS A 167 20.52 -28.99 -5.13
N VAL A 168 19.68 -28.64 -4.13
CA VAL A 168 19.76 -29.14 -2.75
C VAL A 168 18.38 -29.04 -2.11
N ASN A 169 18.00 -30.00 -1.29
CA ASN A 169 16.72 -29.97 -0.58
C ASN A 169 16.73 -28.97 0.58
N THR A 170 15.54 -28.55 1.03
CA THR A 170 15.35 -27.62 2.17
C THR A 170 15.89 -28.15 3.50
N ASP A 171 16.16 -29.44 3.60
CA ASP A 171 16.82 -30.10 4.76
C ASP A 171 18.35 -30.26 4.59
N GLY A 172 18.91 -29.84 3.43
CA GLY A 172 20.32 -29.98 3.09
C GLY A 172 20.69 -31.29 2.40
N SER A 173 19.77 -32.25 2.28
CA SER A 173 19.97 -33.52 1.58
C SER A 173 19.86 -33.34 0.04
N GLY A 174 20.10 -34.39 -0.72
CA GLY A 174 19.82 -34.46 -2.16
C GLY A 174 20.65 -33.49 -3.01
N TYR A 175 21.82 -33.03 -2.51
CA TYR A 175 22.70 -32.18 -3.30
C TYR A 175 23.17 -32.88 -4.58
N ALA A 176 23.06 -32.18 -5.71
CA ALA A 176 23.61 -32.64 -7.00
C ALA A 176 23.97 -31.44 -7.89
N VAL A 177 25.06 -31.61 -8.64
CA VAL A 177 25.42 -30.72 -9.76
C VAL A 177 24.58 -31.11 -10.96
N LEU A 178 23.79 -30.18 -11.49
CA LEU A 178 22.97 -30.37 -12.69
C LEU A 178 23.72 -30.04 -13.98
N LYS A 179 24.60 -29.04 -13.94
CA LYS A 179 25.44 -28.59 -15.03
C LYS A 179 26.74 -28.03 -14.46
N SER A 180 27.87 -28.45 -15.04
CA SER A 180 29.16 -27.79 -14.88
C SER A 180 29.51 -27.05 -16.17
N PHE A 181 29.78 -25.75 -16.04
CA PHE A 181 30.12 -24.91 -17.20
C PHE A 181 31.57 -25.15 -17.65
N THR A 182 31.83 -24.96 -18.95
CA THR A 182 33.14 -25.24 -19.58
C THR A 182 33.78 -24.02 -20.26
N GLY A 183 33.14 -22.86 -20.16
CA GLY A 183 33.57 -21.62 -20.77
C GLY A 183 32.90 -21.34 -22.11
N SER A 184 33.04 -22.22 -23.11
CA SER A 184 32.37 -22.04 -24.42
C SER A 184 30.83 -22.12 -24.33
N ASP A 185 30.30 -22.83 -23.37
CA ASP A 185 28.85 -22.92 -23.08
C ASP A 185 28.38 -21.96 -21.98
N GLY A 186 29.26 -21.14 -21.43
CA GLY A 186 29.03 -20.18 -20.37
C GLY A 186 30.08 -20.33 -19.28
N ALA A 187 30.30 -19.25 -18.51
CA ALA A 187 31.23 -19.24 -17.38
C ALA A 187 30.80 -18.20 -16.33
N ASN A 188 31.02 -18.54 -15.07
CA ASN A 188 30.87 -17.64 -13.92
C ASN A 188 29.45 -17.04 -13.82
N PRO A 189 28.41 -17.86 -13.60
CA PRO A 189 27.09 -17.32 -13.29
C PRO A 189 27.17 -16.50 -12.01
N GLN A 190 26.87 -15.21 -12.09
CA GLN A 190 27.01 -14.25 -11.00
C GLN A 190 25.70 -13.50 -10.83
N GLN A 191 25.40 -13.00 -9.65
CA GLN A 191 24.28 -12.13 -9.23
C GLN A 191 22.86 -12.52 -9.74
N ALA A 192 22.77 -13.20 -10.87
CA ALA A 192 21.53 -13.59 -11.50
C ALA A 192 21.01 -14.90 -10.93
N GLY A 193 19.99 -14.80 -10.10
CA GLY A 193 19.22 -15.98 -9.72
C GLY A 193 18.62 -16.67 -10.95
N LEU A 194 18.35 -17.97 -10.79
CA LEU A 194 17.64 -18.74 -11.83
C LEU A 194 16.16 -18.33 -11.88
N VAL A 195 15.55 -18.45 -13.04
CA VAL A 195 14.10 -18.37 -13.23
C VAL A 195 13.58 -19.77 -13.54
N LEU A 196 12.56 -20.21 -12.79
CA LEU A 196 11.94 -21.52 -12.99
C LEU A 196 10.60 -21.38 -13.72
N ALA A 197 10.43 -22.16 -14.79
CA ALA A 197 9.16 -22.33 -15.50
C ALA A 197 8.87 -23.80 -15.72
N GLY A 198 7.88 -24.33 -15.01
CA GLY A 198 7.61 -25.77 -15.00
C GLY A 198 8.83 -26.56 -14.49
N SER A 199 9.41 -27.40 -15.33
CA SER A 199 10.63 -28.17 -15.02
C SER A 199 11.90 -27.59 -15.65
N THR A 200 11.86 -26.36 -16.18
CA THR A 200 13.00 -25.74 -16.85
C THR A 200 13.50 -24.53 -16.07
N LEU A 201 14.79 -24.49 -15.81
CA LEU A 201 15.53 -23.38 -15.21
C LEU A 201 16.15 -22.55 -16.33
N TYR A 202 16.05 -21.24 -16.23
CA TYR A 202 16.67 -20.26 -17.12
C TYR A 202 17.64 -19.41 -16.30
N GLY A 203 18.81 -19.11 -16.86
CA GLY A 203 19.82 -18.30 -16.18
C GLY A 203 20.77 -17.62 -17.14
N THR A 204 21.70 -16.87 -16.58
CA THR A 204 22.74 -16.15 -17.32
C THR A 204 24.11 -16.50 -16.76
N THR A 205 25.14 -16.31 -17.58
CA THR A 205 26.54 -16.35 -17.14
C THR A 205 27.22 -15.03 -17.47
N LEU A 206 28.12 -14.57 -16.58
CA LEU A 206 28.83 -13.31 -16.75
C LEU A 206 29.77 -13.36 -17.95
N TYR A 207 30.50 -14.47 -18.09
CA TYR A 207 31.50 -14.70 -19.12
C TYR A 207 31.14 -15.92 -19.99
N GLY A 208 31.99 -16.22 -20.92
CA GLY A 208 31.84 -17.37 -21.77
C GLY A 208 31.07 -17.11 -23.05
N GLY A 209 30.68 -18.20 -23.71
CA GLY A 209 30.05 -18.19 -25.04
C GLY A 209 31.06 -18.31 -26.17
N SER A 210 30.67 -17.99 -27.41
CA SER A 210 31.49 -18.20 -28.63
C SER A 210 32.80 -17.40 -28.65
N SER A 211 32.91 -16.34 -27.82
CA SER A 211 34.12 -15.51 -27.69
C SER A 211 35.02 -15.97 -26.53
N TRP A 212 34.77 -17.16 -25.98
CA TRP A 212 35.57 -17.68 -24.86
C TRP A 212 37.01 -17.99 -25.29
N SER A 213 37.98 -17.40 -24.62
CA SER A 213 39.44 -17.62 -24.83
C SER A 213 40.20 -17.91 -23.53
N GLY A 214 39.47 -18.09 -22.43
CA GLY A 214 40.03 -18.32 -21.10
C GLY A 214 39.29 -17.58 -20.01
N VAL A 215 39.73 -17.71 -18.78
CA VAL A 215 39.08 -17.13 -17.57
C VAL A 215 38.83 -15.62 -17.74
N GLY A 216 37.61 -15.19 -17.47
CA GLY A 216 37.22 -13.76 -17.58
C GLY A 216 37.01 -13.26 -19.02
N SER A 217 36.97 -14.12 -20.00
CA SER A 217 36.71 -13.75 -21.39
C SER A 217 35.30 -14.13 -21.85
N GLY A 218 34.90 -13.61 -23.03
CA GLY A 218 33.54 -13.74 -23.53
C GLY A 218 32.57 -12.74 -22.89
N PHE A 219 31.39 -12.66 -23.45
CA PHE A 219 30.40 -11.64 -23.06
C PHE A 219 29.17 -12.23 -22.37
N GLY A 220 29.22 -13.55 -22.05
CA GLY A 220 28.15 -14.24 -21.34
C GLY A 220 27.09 -14.84 -22.27
N VAL A 221 26.23 -15.64 -21.65
CA VAL A 221 25.13 -16.31 -22.34
C VAL A 221 23.83 -16.23 -21.52
N VAL A 222 22.70 -16.42 -22.23
CA VAL A 222 21.43 -16.87 -21.62
C VAL A 222 21.33 -18.37 -21.90
N PHE A 223 21.03 -19.16 -20.88
CA PHE A 223 20.92 -20.63 -20.99
C PHE A 223 19.62 -21.16 -20.40
N LYS A 224 19.30 -22.40 -20.71
CA LYS A 224 18.30 -23.23 -20.04
C LYS A 224 18.85 -24.58 -19.64
N VAL A 225 18.29 -25.17 -18.58
CA VAL A 225 18.55 -26.57 -18.17
C VAL A 225 17.33 -27.08 -17.41
N ASN A 226 16.99 -28.35 -17.54
CA ASN A 226 15.89 -28.92 -16.77
C ASN A 226 16.29 -29.17 -15.31
N THR A 227 15.30 -29.27 -14.42
CA THR A 227 15.48 -29.54 -12.98
C THR A 227 16.10 -30.91 -12.66
N ASP A 228 16.17 -31.81 -13.65
CA ASP A 228 16.88 -33.08 -13.57
C ASP A 228 18.31 -33.02 -14.12
N GLY A 229 18.73 -31.86 -14.70
CA GLY A 229 20.04 -31.65 -15.33
C GLY A 229 20.08 -31.95 -16.83
N SER A 230 19.01 -32.46 -17.40
CA SER A 230 18.90 -32.70 -18.84
C SER A 230 18.59 -31.42 -19.63
N GLY A 231 18.60 -31.48 -20.96
CA GLY A 231 18.08 -30.42 -21.82
C GLY A 231 18.85 -29.11 -21.77
N TYR A 232 20.11 -29.11 -21.32
CA TYR A 232 20.94 -27.90 -21.36
C TYR A 232 21.06 -27.33 -22.77
N ALA A 233 20.82 -26.04 -22.93
CA ALA A 233 21.02 -25.32 -24.17
C ALA A 233 21.36 -23.85 -23.94
N VAL A 234 22.23 -23.28 -24.75
CA VAL A 234 22.46 -21.84 -24.85
C VAL A 234 21.37 -21.24 -25.73
N LEU A 235 20.60 -20.31 -25.20
CA LEU A 235 19.54 -19.60 -25.91
C LEU A 235 20.07 -18.37 -26.65
N ARG A 236 21.05 -17.69 -26.05
CA ARG A 236 21.71 -16.51 -26.61
C ARG A 236 23.17 -16.47 -26.16
N THR A 237 24.06 -16.18 -27.09
CA THR A 237 25.44 -15.75 -26.83
C THR A 237 25.56 -14.27 -27.14
N PHE A 238 26.11 -13.49 -26.23
CA PHE A 238 26.33 -12.08 -26.44
C PHE A 238 27.66 -11.78 -27.14
N THR A 239 27.72 -10.63 -27.81
CA THR A 239 28.86 -10.19 -28.64
C THR A 239 29.54 -8.92 -28.13
N GLY A 240 29.04 -8.35 -27.03
CA GLY A 240 29.53 -7.11 -26.46
C GLY A 240 28.87 -5.85 -27.03
N SER A 241 28.57 -5.82 -28.32
CA SER A 241 27.88 -4.71 -28.96
C SER A 241 26.35 -4.74 -28.71
N ASP A 242 25.77 -5.92 -28.59
CA ASP A 242 24.33 -6.12 -28.30
C ASP A 242 24.05 -6.15 -26.79
N ALA A 243 24.87 -6.81 -26.02
CA ALA A 243 24.97 -6.79 -24.56
C ALA A 243 26.26 -7.49 -24.12
N ARG A 244 26.61 -7.34 -22.85
CA ARG A 244 27.68 -8.09 -22.18
C ARG A 244 27.33 -8.25 -20.72
N TYR A 245 27.84 -9.31 -20.09
CA TYR A 245 27.70 -9.51 -18.65
C TYR A 245 26.22 -9.47 -18.22
N PRO A 246 25.37 -10.32 -18.80
CA PRO A 246 23.94 -10.29 -18.52
C PRO A 246 23.66 -10.60 -17.06
N ALA A 247 22.75 -9.85 -16.47
CA ALA A 247 22.30 -10.02 -15.09
C ALA A 247 20.95 -10.77 -15.03
N GLY A 248 20.21 -10.60 -13.95
CA GLY A 248 18.99 -11.36 -13.63
C GLY A 248 17.91 -11.31 -14.69
N LEU A 249 17.22 -12.42 -14.83
CA LEU A 249 16.10 -12.58 -15.75
C LEU A 249 14.76 -12.48 -15.01
N VAL A 250 13.72 -12.06 -15.72
CA VAL A 250 12.32 -12.22 -15.34
C VAL A 250 11.55 -12.81 -16.51
N LEU A 251 10.61 -13.71 -16.22
CA LEU A 251 9.81 -14.40 -17.25
C LEU A 251 8.39 -13.83 -17.31
N ALA A 252 7.93 -13.53 -18.53
CA ALA A 252 6.53 -13.20 -18.82
C ALA A 252 6.03 -14.05 -19.98
N GLY A 253 5.14 -14.99 -19.72
CA GLY A 253 4.69 -15.96 -20.71
C GLY A 253 5.88 -16.80 -21.24
N SER A 254 6.19 -16.67 -22.53
CA SER A 254 7.33 -17.31 -23.19
C SER A 254 8.51 -16.37 -23.43
N THR A 255 8.53 -15.17 -22.84
CA THR A 255 9.60 -14.19 -23.06
C THR A 255 10.36 -13.91 -21.77
N LEU A 256 11.67 -14.02 -21.83
CA LEU A 256 12.62 -13.64 -20.78
C LEU A 256 13.05 -12.20 -21.02
N TYR A 257 13.08 -11.40 -19.97
CA TYR A 257 13.59 -10.03 -19.96
C TYR A 257 14.77 -9.95 -19.00
N GLY A 258 15.82 -9.28 -19.41
CA GLY A 258 17.04 -9.16 -18.64
C GLY A 258 17.75 -7.83 -18.85
N THR A 259 18.78 -7.61 -18.04
CA THR A 259 19.68 -6.46 -18.12
C THR A 259 21.10 -6.93 -18.43
N GLY A 260 21.94 -6.03 -18.87
CA GLY A 260 23.36 -6.31 -19.09
C GLY A 260 24.14 -5.06 -19.43
N GLY A 261 25.44 -5.11 -19.30
CA GLY A 261 26.36 -4.06 -19.75
C GLY A 261 26.43 -3.97 -21.28
N GLY A 262 27.22 -3.06 -21.81
CA GLY A 262 27.41 -2.89 -23.26
C GLY A 262 26.35 -2.00 -23.91
N GLY A 263 25.88 -2.40 -25.11
CA GLY A 263 24.97 -1.58 -25.92
C GLY A 263 25.68 -0.43 -26.66
N SER A 264 24.92 0.38 -27.40
CA SER A 264 25.44 1.41 -28.31
C SER A 264 26.29 2.50 -27.62
N SER A 265 26.02 2.80 -26.37
CA SER A 265 26.73 3.81 -25.55
C SER A 265 27.68 3.21 -24.52
N GLY A 266 27.73 1.87 -24.42
CA GLY A 266 28.51 1.18 -23.39
C GLY A 266 27.91 1.22 -21.97
N CYS A 267 26.83 1.96 -21.75
CA CYS A 267 26.21 2.19 -20.43
C CYS A 267 25.26 1.06 -20.00
N GLY A 268 25.00 0.06 -20.86
CA GLY A 268 24.14 -1.08 -20.58
C GLY A 268 22.83 -1.04 -21.33
N VAL A 269 22.14 -2.18 -21.25
CA VAL A 269 20.90 -2.44 -21.98
C VAL A 269 19.86 -3.16 -21.13
N ILE A 270 18.60 -3.04 -21.55
CA ILE A 270 17.51 -3.94 -21.21
C ILE A 270 17.21 -4.73 -22.49
N PHE A 271 17.12 -6.04 -22.39
CA PHE A 271 16.86 -6.92 -23.53
C PHE A 271 15.72 -7.89 -23.27
N LYS A 272 15.22 -8.50 -24.36
CA LYS A 272 14.31 -9.66 -24.30
C LYS A 272 14.81 -10.79 -25.18
N VAL A 273 14.43 -12.02 -24.86
CA VAL A 273 14.64 -13.23 -25.67
C VAL A 273 13.57 -14.24 -25.30
N ASN A 274 13.05 -14.98 -26.26
CA ASN A 274 12.07 -16.02 -25.99
C ASN A 274 12.73 -17.27 -25.34
N THR A 275 11.93 -18.06 -24.63
CA THR A 275 12.36 -19.32 -23.99
C THR A 275 12.88 -20.40 -24.94
N ASP A 276 12.67 -20.23 -26.23
CA ASP A 276 13.25 -21.06 -27.32
C ASP A 276 14.53 -20.47 -27.92
N GLY A 277 14.95 -19.27 -27.49
CA GLY A 277 16.12 -18.54 -27.99
C GLY A 277 15.82 -17.58 -29.14
N SER A 278 14.62 -17.59 -29.69
CA SER A 278 14.20 -16.65 -30.74
C SER A 278 13.85 -15.26 -30.20
N GLY A 279 13.54 -14.31 -31.07
CA GLY A 279 12.94 -13.03 -30.70
C GLY A 279 13.82 -12.11 -29.87
N TYR A 280 15.16 -12.30 -29.90
CA TYR A 280 16.06 -11.36 -29.19
C TYR A 280 15.91 -9.93 -29.70
N ALA A 281 15.77 -9.00 -28.78
CA ALA A 281 15.78 -7.56 -29.06
C ALA A 281 16.28 -6.76 -27.86
N VAL A 282 16.98 -5.66 -28.13
CA VAL A 282 17.29 -4.64 -27.15
C VAL A 282 16.07 -3.71 -27.03
N LEU A 283 15.51 -3.61 -25.85
CA LEU A 283 14.35 -2.75 -25.54
C LEU A 283 14.77 -1.32 -25.23
N LYS A 284 15.93 -1.17 -24.55
CA LYS A 284 16.48 0.11 -24.12
C LYS A 284 18.00 0.01 -24.09
N SER A 285 18.68 1.01 -24.64
CA SER A 285 20.10 1.28 -24.37
C SER A 285 20.20 2.50 -23.47
N PHE A 286 20.93 2.38 -22.36
CA PHE A 286 21.18 3.48 -21.44
C PHE A 286 22.21 4.45 -22.00
N THR A 287 22.16 5.73 -21.57
CA THR A 287 23.02 6.81 -22.09
C THR A 287 23.87 7.49 -21.00
N GLY A 288 23.82 6.97 -19.78
CA GLY A 288 24.48 7.56 -18.61
C GLY A 288 23.58 8.52 -17.84
N GLY A 289 23.07 9.57 -18.46
CA GLY A 289 22.14 10.50 -17.81
C GLY A 289 20.80 9.88 -17.40
N ASP A 290 20.38 8.83 -18.09
CA ASP A 290 19.16 8.07 -17.78
C ASP A 290 19.44 6.75 -17.03
N GLY A 291 20.67 6.50 -16.62
CA GLY A 291 21.16 5.32 -15.94
C GLY A 291 22.34 4.69 -16.64
N ALA A 292 23.13 3.90 -15.92
CA ALA A 292 24.24 3.10 -16.43
C ALA A 292 24.46 1.86 -15.57
N SER A 293 25.07 0.83 -16.13
CA SER A 293 25.41 -0.42 -15.44
C SER A 293 24.20 -1.08 -14.76
N PRO A 294 23.15 -1.45 -15.50
CA PRO A 294 22.05 -2.22 -14.94
C PRO A 294 22.50 -3.65 -14.65
N CYS A 295 22.72 -3.98 -13.39
CA CYS A 295 23.26 -5.26 -12.92
C CYS A 295 22.25 -6.13 -12.16
N ALA A 296 21.03 -5.64 -11.94
CA ALA A 296 20.00 -6.32 -11.20
C ALA A 296 18.95 -7.00 -12.07
N GLY A 297 18.23 -7.95 -11.48
CA GLY A 297 17.01 -8.51 -12.06
C GLY A 297 15.88 -7.47 -12.10
N LEU A 298 14.99 -7.63 -13.07
CA LEU A 298 13.80 -6.79 -13.25
C LEU A 298 12.61 -7.32 -12.46
N VAL A 299 11.69 -6.44 -12.08
CA VAL A 299 10.37 -6.79 -11.54
C VAL A 299 9.30 -6.46 -12.57
N LEU A 300 8.42 -7.41 -12.85
CA LEU A 300 7.32 -7.26 -13.79
C LEU A 300 6.00 -6.99 -13.07
N ALA A 301 5.29 -5.93 -13.49
CA ALA A 301 3.91 -5.68 -13.09
C ALA A 301 3.07 -5.37 -14.33
N GLY A 302 2.15 -6.25 -14.67
CA GLY A 302 1.39 -6.17 -15.92
C GLY A 302 2.33 -6.17 -17.13
N SER A 303 2.34 -5.10 -17.92
CA SER A 303 3.23 -4.90 -19.06
C SER A 303 4.41 -3.96 -18.75
N THR A 304 4.67 -3.63 -17.49
CA THR A 304 5.74 -2.71 -17.09
C THR A 304 6.82 -3.44 -16.30
N LEU A 305 8.05 -3.24 -16.70
CA LEU A 305 9.27 -3.72 -16.05
C LEU A 305 9.83 -2.57 -15.19
N TYR A 306 10.22 -2.88 -13.98
CA TYR A 306 10.90 -1.97 -13.04
C TYR A 306 12.29 -2.53 -12.73
N GLY A 307 13.27 -1.67 -12.60
CA GLY A 307 14.63 -2.08 -12.29
C GLY A 307 15.49 -0.96 -11.75
N THR A 308 16.75 -1.30 -11.48
CA THR A 308 17.79 -0.40 -11.02
C THR A 308 18.95 -0.38 -11.99
N ALA A 309 19.63 0.76 -12.08
CA ALA A 309 20.93 0.89 -12.71
C ALA A 309 21.89 1.49 -11.67
N SER A 310 23.00 0.82 -11.43
CA SER A 310 23.89 1.12 -10.31
C SER A 310 24.59 2.47 -10.45
N GLN A 311 24.70 2.96 -11.67
CA GLN A 311 25.37 4.24 -11.99
C GLN A 311 24.47 5.11 -12.87
N GLY A 312 24.94 6.35 -13.12
CA GLY A 312 24.23 7.31 -13.95
C GLY A 312 23.11 8.03 -13.19
N GLY A 313 22.21 8.66 -13.94
CA GLY A 313 21.25 9.59 -13.37
C GLY A 313 21.84 11.00 -13.17
N SER A 314 21.12 11.88 -12.49
CA SER A 314 21.49 13.30 -12.35
C SER A 314 22.76 13.54 -11.50
N ALA A 315 23.05 12.68 -10.54
CA ALA A 315 24.22 12.77 -9.66
C ALA A 315 25.28 11.70 -9.95
N GLY A 316 24.98 10.70 -10.77
CA GLY A 316 25.89 9.59 -11.04
C GLY A 316 25.71 8.38 -10.12
N ASP A 317 24.92 8.51 -9.06
CA ASP A 317 24.76 7.54 -7.95
C ASP A 317 23.72 6.45 -8.24
N GLY A 318 23.27 6.34 -9.50
CA GLY A 318 22.32 5.34 -9.94
C GLY A 318 20.86 5.78 -9.95
N VAL A 319 20.02 4.91 -10.50
CA VAL A 319 18.59 5.20 -10.70
C VAL A 319 17.71 4.00 -10.42
N VAL A 320 16.44 4.29 -10.08
CA VAL A 320 15.30 3.37 -10.26
C VAL A 320 14.57 3.78 -11.53
N PHE A 321 14.25 2.83 -12.40
CA PHE A 321 13.58 3.10 -13.67
C PHE A 321 12.38 2.19 -13.92
N LYS A 322 11.55 2.56 -14.92
CA LYS A 322 10.53 1.70 -15.53
C LYS A 322 10.65 1.70 -17.05
N VAL A 323 10.16 0.62 -17.67
CA VAL A 323 10.01 0.50 -19.12
C VAL A 323 8.91 -0.53 -19.42
N ASN A 324 8.16 -0.36 -20.49
CA ASN A 324 7.19 -1.37 -20.91
C ASN A 324 7.86 -2.57 -21.57
N THR A 325 7.20 -3.73 -21.57
CA THR A 325 7.68 -4.97 -22.18
C THR A 325 7.88 -4.89 -23.71
N ASP A 326 7.34 -3.86 -24.36
CA ASP A 326 7.58 -3.52 -25.77
C ASP A 326 8.74 -2.54 -26.00
N GLY A 327 9.36 -2.02 -24.91
CA GLY A 327 10.44 -1.05 -24.94
C GLY A 327 9.99 0.41 -24.87
N SER A 328 8.70 0.68 -24.94
CA SER A 328 8.14 2.03 -24.82
C SER A 328 8.06 2.50 -23.36
N GLY A 329 7.72 3.76 -23.11
CA GLY A 329 7.39 4.28 -21.79
C GLY A 329 8.54 4.28 -20.78
N TYR A 330 9.80 4.25 -21.24
CA TYR A 330 10.95 4.38 -20.35
C TYR A 330 10.89 5.69 -19.56
N ALA A 331 11.11 5.60 -18.24
CA ALA A 331 11.25 6.75 -17.37
C ALA A 331 12.13 6.43 -16.16
N VAL A 332 12.94 7.41 -15.75
CA VAL A 332 13.63 7.41 -14.46
C VAL A 332 12.60 7.77 -13.40
N LEU A 333 12.45 6.91 -12.40
CA LEU A 333 11.54 7.10 -11.28
C LEU A 333 12.22 7.79 -10.10
N LYS A 334 13.50 7.48 -9.87
CA LYS A 334 14.33 8.06 -8.83
C LYS A 334 15.76 8.14 -9.34
N SER A 335 16.42 9.26 -9.15
CA SER A 335 17.87 9.41 -9.24
C SER A 335 18.42 9.54 -7.83
N PHE A 336 19.38 8.70 -7.47
CA PHE A 336 20.03 8.76 -6.16
C PHE A 336 21.05 9.92 -6.13
N THR A 337 21.38 10.39 -4.92
CA THR A 337 22.22 11.59 -4.69
C THR A 337 23.29 11.37 -3.61
N GLY A 338 23.60 10.14 -3.29
CA GLY A 338 24.55 9.75 -2.25
C GLY A 338 23.95 9.77 -0.85
N SER A 339 23.44 10.89 -0.37
CA SER A 339 22.83 10.99 0.97
C SER A 339 21.56 10.16 1.13
N ASP A 340 20.83 9.92 0.05
CA ASP A 340 19.61 9.09 0.05
C ASP A 340 19.86 7.68 -0.50
N GLY A 341 21.09 7.32 -0.79
CA GLY A 341 21.54 6.05 -1.34
C GLY A 341 22.43 6.26 -2.56
N SER A 342 23.26 5.28 -2.88
CA SER A 342 24.08 5.22 -4.09
C SER A 342 24.31 3.77 -4.50
N ASP A 343 24.57 3.55 -5.77
CA ASP A 343 24.93 2.25 -6.33
C ASP A 343 23.88 1.14 -6.05
N PRO A 344 22.63 1.28 -6.57
CA PRO A 344 21.57 0.28 -6.38
C PRO A 344 21.83 -0.97 -7.23
N GLN A 345 22.48 -1.98 -6.67
CA GLN A 345 22.88 -3.21 -7.35
C GLN A 345 21.82 -4.32 -7.27
N ALA A 346 20.84 -4.18 -6.37
CA ALA A 346 19.84 -5.20 -6.09
C ALA A 346 18.59 -5.09 -6.95
N GLY A 347 17.93 -6.22 -7.18
CA GLY A 347 16.56 -6.27 -7.70
C GLY A 347 15.56 -5.69 -6.70
N LEU A 348 14.46 -5.17 -7.23
CA LEU A 348 13.39 -4.56 -6.46
C LEU A 348 12.39 -5.59 -5.98
N VAL A 349 11.65 -5.27 -4.91
CA VAL A 349 10.43 -5.97 -4.49
C VAL A 349 9.25 -5.02 -4.63
N LEU A 350 8.18 -5.51 -5.24
CA LEU A 350 6.96 -4.73 -5.47
C LEU A 350 5.82 -5.26 -4.60
N ALA A 351 5.24 -4.40 -3.78
CA ALA A 351 4.07 -4.72 -2.96
C ALA A 351 3.18 -3.49 -2.73
N GLY A 352 1.89 -3.66 -2.88
CA GLY A 352 0.91 -2.60 -2.59
C GLY A 352 1.16 -1.28 -3.32
N GLY A 353 1.68 -1.32 -4.56
CA GLY A 353 2.01 -0.13 -5.33
C GLY A 353 3.32 0.56 -4.93
N THR A 354 4.12 -0.03 -4.05
CA THR A 354 5.42 0.48 -3.58
C THR A 354 6.55 -0.46 -3.99
N LEU A 355 7.62 0.09 -4.55
CA LEU A 355 8.87 -0.60 -4.79
C LEU A 355 9.76 -0.47 -3.56
N TYR A 356 10.35 -1.58 -3.13
CA TYR A 356 11.37 -1.63 -2.08
C TYR A 356 12.67 -2.12 -2.68
N GLY A 357 13.78 -1.56 -2.24
CA GLY A 357 15.10 -1.95 -2.72
C GLY A 357 16.20 -1.57 -1.74
N THR A 358 17.42 -1.89 -2.13
CA THR A 358 18.63 -1.55 -1.38
C THR A 358 19.59 -0.77 -2.28
N THR A 359 20.45 0.01 -1.68
CA THR A 359 21.62 0.60 -2.32
C THR A 359 22.88 0.15 -1.61
N ASP A 360 23.91 -0.19 -2.37
CA ASP A 360 25.19 -0.65 -1.83
C ASP A 360 25.83 0.41 -0.93
N GLY A 361 25.85 1.64 -1.40
CA GLY A 361 26.41 2.77 -0.67
C GLY A 361 25.38 3.85 -0.37
N GLY A 362 25.87 4.99 0.12
CA GLY A 362 25.07 6.15 0.50
C GLY A 362 24.42 6.01 1.87
N GLY A 363 23.49 6.92 2.16
CA GLY A 363 22.93 7.07 3.50
C GLY A 363 23.86 7.82 4.44
N ASP A 364 23.50 7.90 5.73
CA ASP A 364 24.19 8.73 6.73
C ASP A 364 25.69 8.41 6.92
N LEU A 365 26.06 7.13 6.82
CA LEU A 365 27.43 6.64 7.02
C LEU A 365 28.02 5.94 5.78
N TYR A 366 27.40 6.15 4.60
CA TYR A 366 27.79 5.51 3.35
C TYR A 366 27.80 3.96 3.37
N ALA A 367 27.10 3.37 4.32
CA ALA A 367 27.02 1.91 4.50
C ALA A 367 25.80 1.29 3.78
N GLY A 368 25.12 2.07 2.95
CA GLY A 368 23.96 1.66 2.19
C GLY A 368 22.63 1.87 2.91
N VAL A 369 21.54 1.75 2.16
CA VAL A 369 20.19 1.94 2.67
C VAL A 369 19.22 0.85 2.19
N VAL A 370 18.13 0.65 2.95
CA VAL A 370 16.88 0.10 2.47
C VAL A 370 15.96 1.27 2.15
N PHE A 371 15.34 1.27 0.98
CA PHE A 371 14.44 2.34 0.55
C PHE A 371 13.06 1.83 0.14
N SER A 372 12.08 2.73 0.16
CA SER A 372 10.78 2.56 -0.46
C SER A 372 10.50 3.66 -1.46
N LEU A 373 9.81 3.34 -2.56
CA LEU A 373 9.41 4.26 -3.60
C LEU A 373 7.96 3.99 -3.97
N ALA A 374 7.04 4.87 -3.53
CA ALA A 374 5.63 4.71 -3.82
C ALA A 374 5.34 5.06 -5.28
N CYS A 375 4.86 4.08 -6.04
CA CYS A 375 4.48 4.20 -7.44
C CYS A 375 2.98 4.41 -7.62
N LEU A 376 2.18 3.88 -6.69
CA LEU A 376 0.75 4.07 -6.58
C LEU A 376 0.40 4.04 -5.09
N SER A 377 -0.24 5.10 -4.58
CA SER A 377 -0.65 5.16 -3.18
C SER A 377 -1.98 5.87 -3.01
N ILE A 378 -2.73 5.51 -1.98
CA ILE A 378 -3.92 6.24 -1.54
C ILE A 378 -3.46 7.31 -0.56
N THR A 379 -3.64 8.59 -0.94
CA THR A 379 -3.25 9.75 -0.10
C THR A 379 -4.36 10.17 0.86
N THR A 380 -5.63 9.93 0.46
CA THR A 380 -6.79 10.13 1.33
C THR A 380 -7.73 8.95 1.14
N PRO A 381 -7.84 8.05 2.13
CA PRO A 381 -8.76 6.93 2.07
C PRO A 381 -10.21 7.38 2.25
N PRO A 382 -11.20 6.60 1.81
CA PRO A 382 -12.59 6.84 2.13
C PRO A 382 -12.82 6.73 3.63
N PHE A 383 -13.72 7.54 4.17
CA PHE A 383 -14.01 7.59 5.60
C PHE A 383 -15.38 6.98 5.93
N THR A 384 -15.50 6.46 7.15
CA THR A 384 -16.74 5.89 7.71
C THR A 384 -17.82 6.97 7.84
N GLN A 385 -19.08 6.63 7.48
CA GLN A 385 -20.21 7.55 7.48
C GLN A 385 -21.45 6.92 8.13
N THR A 386 -22.32 7.77 8.67
CA THR A 386 -23.67 7.40 9.12
C THR A 386 -24.68 8.24 8.37
N ALA A 387 -25.75 7.62 7.87
CA ALA A 387 -26.80 8.28 7.10
C ALA A 387 -28.18 7.76 7.49
N GLU A 388 -29.22 8.59 7.35
CA GLU A 388 -30.60 8.13 7.42
C GLU A 388 -31.01 7.39 6.14
N ALA A 389 -31.84 6.37 6.25
CA ALA A 389 -32.40 5.68 5.09
C ALA A 389 -33.14 6.69 4.19
N GLY A 390 -32.92 6.55 2.87
CA GLY A 390 -33.48 7.48 1.88
C GLY A 390 -32.59 8.67 1.54
N THR A 391 -31.51 8.94 2.28
CA THR A 391 -30.56 10.03 1.98
C THR A 391 -29.47 9.59 1.01
N ALA A 392 -28.68 10.54 0.49
CA ALA A 392 -27.55 10.26 -0.38
C ALA A 392 -26.24 10.26 0.42
N VAL A 393 -25.32 9.37 0.05
CA VAL A 393 -23.98 9.26 0.62
C VAL A 393 -22.95 9.27 -0.49
N ARG A 394 -21.83 9.97 -0.30
CA ARG A 394 -20.68 9.94 -1.20
C ARG A 394 -19.44 9.47 -0.46
N PHE A 395 -18.85 8.36 -0.90
CA PHE A 395 -17.47 8.03 -0.60
C PHE A 395 -16.55 8.60 -1.66
N TRP A 396 -15.34 8.99 -1.28
CA TRP A 396 -14.34 9.49 -2.19
C TRP A 396 -12.94 9.11 -1.74
N VAL A 397 -12.00 9.07 -2.68
CA VAL A 397 -10.60 8.68 -2.45
C VAL A 397 -9.70 9.62 -3.24
N GLN A 398 -8.53 9.94 -2.68
CA GLN A 398 -7.44 10.59 -3.42
C GLN A 398 -6.25 9.64 -3.52
N ALA A 399 -5.53 9.72 -4.64
CA ALA A 399 -4.39 8.87 -4.92
C ALA A 399 -3.24 9.66 -5.52
N ALA A 400 -2.02 9.17 -5.28
CA ALA A 400 -0.80 9.55 -5.94
C ALA A 400 -0.38 8.44 -6.93
N THR A 401 0.03 8.79 -8.15
CA THR A 401 0.42 7.83 -9.19
C THR A 401 1.50 8.38 -10.11
N LEU A 402 2.29 7.49 -10.71
CA LEU A 402 3.41 7.81 -11.60
C LEU A 402 3.04 8.02 -13.07
N GLY A 403 1.81 8.24 -13.42
CA GLY A 403 1.43 8.45 -14.81
C GLY A 403 -0.07 8.38 -15.05
N PRO A 404 -0.51 8.59 -16.29
CA PRO A 404 -1.91 8.49 -16.66
C PRO A 404 -2.43 7.06 -16.57
N GLY A 405 -3.75 6.89 -16.61
CA GLY A 405 -4.39 5.57 -16.63
C GLY A 405 -4.76 5.03 -15.25
N LEU A 406 -4.89 5.90 -14.23
CA LEU A 406 -5.43 5.52 -12.94
C LEU A 406 -6.89 5.07 -13.10
N ALA A 407 -7.17 3.83 -12.71
CA ALA A 407 -8.50 3.24 -12.71
C ALA A 407 -8.94 2.91 -11.28
N TYR A 408 -10.25 2.92 -11.07
CA TYR A 408 -10.87 2.67 -9.78
C TYR A 408 -11.89 1.54 -9.93
N GLN A 409 -12.10 0.78 -8.87
CA GLN A 409 -13.23 -0.13 -8.70
C GLN A 409 -13.62 -0.17 -7.24
N TRP A 410 -14.87 0.19 -6.93
CA TRP A 410 -15.42 0.09 -5.59
C TRP A 410 -16.01 -1.29 -5.33
N PHE A 411 -15.90 -1.73 -4.08
CA PHE A 411 -16.41 -3.02 -3.60
C PHE A 411 -17.24 -2.82 -2.34
N PHE A 412 -18.25 -3.66 -2.19
CA PHE A 412 -19.08 -3.78 -1.00
C PHE A 412 -18.83 -5.14 -0.33
N GLY A 413 -18.66 -5.16 1.00
CA GLY A 413 -18.37 -6.39 1.74
C GLY A 413 -17.02 -7.03 1.39
N GLY A 414 -16.09 -6.25 0.83
CA GLY A 414 -14.71 -6.67 0.50
C GLY A 414 -14.55 -7.38 -0.86
N THR A 415 -15.55 -8.10 -1.33
CA THR A 415 -15.44 -8.93 -2.55
C THR A 415 -16.45 -8.59 -3.65
N ASN A 416 -17.58 -7.98 -3.32
CA ASN A 416 -18.65 -7.71 -4.28
C ASN A 416 -18.38 -6.38 -5.00
N ALA A 417 -17.99 -6.45 -6.27
CA ALA A 417 -17.78 -5.26 -7.07
C ALA A 417 -19.07 -4.46 -7.24
N VAL A 418 -19.04 -3.17 -6.92
CA VAL A 418 -20.15 -2.26 -7.18
C VAL A 418 -20.14 -1.91 -8.66
N VAL A 419 -21.16 -2.37 -9.39
CA VAL A 419 -21.24 -2.26 -10.84
C VAL A 419 -21.21 -0.79 -11.27
N GLY A 420 -20.33 -0.45 -12.23
CA GLY A 420 -20.17 0.90 -12.77
C GLY A 420 -19.47 1.91 -11.84
N ALA A 421 -19.05 1.50 -10.65
CA ALA A 421 -18.35 2.38 -9.70
C ALA A 421 -16.85 2.42 -9.99
N THR A 422 -16.48 3.13 -11.05
CA THR A 422 -15.10 3.22 -11.60
C THR A 422 -14.52 4.63 -11.51
N ASN A 423 -15.08 5.50 -10.67
CA ASN A 423 -14.59 6.85 -10.44
C ASN A 423 -13.88 6.98 -9.08
N ALA A 424 -13.18 8.09 -8.87
CA ALA A 424 -12.57 8.45 -7.57
C ALA A 424 -13.61 8.65 -6.45
N PHE A 425 -14.89 8.60 -6.78
CA PHE A 425 -15.99 8.67 -5.82
C PHE A 425 -17.06 7.64 -6.13
N LEU A 426 -17.77 7.22 -5.10
CA LEU A 426 -18.96 6.37 -5.16
C LEU A 426 -20.13 7.13 -4.57
N ASP A 427 -21.15 7.37 -5.40
CA ASP A 427 -22.41 7.97 -4.98
C ASP A 427 -23.46 6.87 -4.74
N LEU A 428 -23.97 6.83 -3.55
CA LEU A 428 -25.12 6.01 -3.16
C LEU A 428 -26.32 6.95 -2.98
N THR A 429 -27.27 6.87 -3.90
CA THR A 429 -28.49 7.68 -3.83
C THR A 429 -29.56 6.90 -3.07
N SER A 430 -30.26 7.57 -2.11
CA SER A 430 -31.34 6.92 -1.34
C SER A 430 -30.93 5.63 -0.64
N VAL A 431 -29.90 5.71 0.22
CA VAL A 431 -29.34 4.54 0.92
C VAL A 431 -30.39 3.79 1.74
N GLN A 432 -30.29 2.47 1.72
CA GLN A 432 -31.20 1.57 2.45
C GLN A 432 -30.41 0.74 3.48
N PRO A 433 -31.04 0.19 4.53
CA PRO A 433 -30.34 -0.61 5.54
C PRO A 433 -29.54 -1.79 4.98
N VAL A 434 -29.95 -2.38 3.85
CA VAL A 434 -29.23 -3.46 3.15
C VAL A 434 -27.87 -3.01 2.60
N GLN A 435 -27.66 -1.71 2.41
CA GLN A 435 -26.41 -1.11 1.94
C GLN A 435 -25.48 -0.73 3.10
N ALA A 436 -25.90 -0.93 4.35
CA ALA A 436 -25.01 -0.77 5.50
C ALA A 436 -23.91 -1.84 5.46
N GLY A 437 -22.65 -1.43 5.68
CA GLY A 437 -21.51 -2.34 5.60
C GLY A 437 -20.23 -1.66 5.20
N ALA A 438 -19.21 -2.46 4.89
CA ALA A 438 -17.88 -2.01 4.54
C ALA A 438 -17.76 -1.76 3.03
N TYR A 439 -17.24 -0.58 2.68
CA TYR A 439 -16.89 -0.20 1.30
C TYR A 439 -15.38 -0.03 1.19
N THR A 440 -14.80 -0.63 0.15
CA THR A 440 -13.39 -0.46 -0.20
C THR A 440 -13.27 -0.06 -1.66
N VAL A 441 -12.16 0.58 -2.02
CA VAL A 441 -11.84 0.88 -3.41
C VAL A 441 -10.47 0.30 -3.75
N VAL A 442 -10.40 -0.37 -4.89
CA VAL A 442 -9.15 -0.83 -5.51
C VAL A 442 -8.78 0.17 -6.59
N LEU A 443 -7.57 0.71 -6.48
CA LEU A 443 -6.96 1.56 -7.49
C LEU A 443 -5.95 0.75 -8.29
N THR A 444 -5.92 0.90 -9.60
CA THR A 444 -4.94 0.25 -10.47
C THR A 444 -4.30 1.26 -11.40
N ASN A 445 -2.98 1.13 -11.62
CA ASN A 445 -2.22 1.92 -12.57
C ASN A 445 -0.97 1.15 -13.01
N LEU A 446 -0.71 1.07 -14.32
CA LEU A 446 0.51 0.44 -14.89
C LEU A 446 0.80 -0.97 -14.33
N GLY A 447 -0.24 -1.77 -14.11
CA GLY A 447 -0.11 -3.12 -13.53
C GLY A 447 0.03 -3.16 -12.00
N LEU A 448 0.10 -2.00 -11.34
CA LEU A 448 0.09 -1.87 -9.89
C LEU A 448 -1.35 -1.85 -9.37
N ALA A 449 -1.56 -2.34 -8.15
CA ALA A 449 -2.84 -2.25 -7.48
C ALA A 449 -2.66 -1.89 -6.00
N VAL A 450 -3.54 -1.06 -5.48
CA VAL A 450 -3.63 -0.72 -4.06
C VAL A 450 -5.09 -0.68 -3.63
N THR A 451 -5.37 -1.24 -2.45
CA THR A 451 -6.73 -1.29 -1.89
C THR A 451 -6.82 -0.38 -0.67
N SER A 452 -7.91 0.37 -0.56
CA SER A 452 -8.15 1.22 0.62
C SER A 452 -8.45 0.38 1.87
N ALA A 453 -8.20 0.96 3.04
CA ALA A 453 -8.87 0.51 4.26
C ALA A 453 -10.40 0.57 4.07
N PRO A 454 -11.17 -0.32 4.73
CA PRO A 454 -12.63 -0.31 4.63
C PRO A 454 -13.21 0.93 5.32
N ALA A 455 -14.14 1.60 4.62
CA ALA A 455 -14.99 2.65 5.15
C ALA A 455 -16.38 2.06 5.47
N LEU A 456 -16.86 2.21 6.69
CA LEU A 456 -18.15 1.67 7.11
C LEU A 456 -19.28 2.65 6.81
N LEU A 457 -20.37 2.18 6.22
CA LEU A 457 -21.64 2.87 6.14
C LEU A 457 -22.58 2.30 7.21
N SER A 458 -23.05 3.15 8.12
CA SER A 458 -24.15 2.83 9.03
C SER A 458 -25.42 3.51 8.50
N VAL A 459 -26.46 2.74 8.23
CA VAL A 459 -27.75 3.29 7.81
C VAL A 459 -28.74 3.15 8.95
N ILE A 460 -29.25 4.30 9.42
CA ILE A 460 -30.23 4.36 10.51
C ILE A 460 -31.63 4.58 9.92
N PRO A 461 -32.70 4.10 10.56
CA PRO A 461 -34.07 4.42 10.16
C PRO A 461 -34.29 5.94 10.19
N PRO A 462 -35.08 6.50 9.28
CA PRO A 462 -35.47 7.90 9.34
C PRO A 462 -36.30 8.14 10.60
N VAL A 463 -35.99 9.22 11.31
CA VAL A 463 -36.79 9.67 12.44
C VAL A 463 -37.75 10.75 11.92
N GLU A 464 -39.06 10.51 12.08
CA GLU A 464 -40.06 11.53 11.76
C GLU A 464 -39.77 12.79 12.58
N ARG A 465 -39.68 13.90 11.91
CA ARG A 465 -39.41 15.20 12.54
C ARG A 465 -39.96 16.35 11.73
N ARG A 466 -40.43 17.39 12.40
CA ARG A 466 -40.84 18.64 11.77
C ARG A 466 -40.39 19.84 12.61
N LEU A 467 -40.20 20.95 11.95
CA LEU A 467 -39.98 22.22 12.63
C LEU A 467 -41.31 22.79 13.06
N VAL A 468 -41.40 23.14 14.35
CA VAL A 468 -42.58 23.81 14.95
C VAL A 468 -42.16 25.13 15.60
N PRO A 469 -43.01 26.17 15.52
CA PRO A 469 -42.77 27.40 16.27
C PRO A 469 -42.73 27.11 17.76
N ALA A 470 -41.68 27.60 18.42
CA ALA A 470 -41.48 27.52 19.85
C ALA A 470 -41.51 28.93 20.44
N VAL A 471 -42.51 29.20 21.27
CA VAL A 471 -42.68 30.49 21.95
C VAL A 471 -42.10 30.36 23.34
N GLY A 472 -40.96 31.01 23.59
CA GLY A 472 -40.33 31.12 24.91
C GLY A 472 -41.03 32.17 25.74
N LEU A 473 -41.52 31.76 26.93
CA LEU A 473 -42.17 32.64 27.89
C LEU A 473 -41.24 32.86 29.09
N THR A 474 -41.06 34.13 29.46
CA THR A 474 -40.27 34.49 30.64
C THR A 474 -41.05 35.49 31.48
N GLY A 475 -41.10 35.24 32.78
CA GLY A 475 -41.81 36.08 33.73
C GLY A 475 -41.57 35.63 35.17
N GLY A 476 -42.32 36.17 36.13
CA GLY A 476 -42.22 35.75 37.53
C GLY A 476 -42.69 34.32 37.75
N ALA A 477 -41.95 33.54 38.56
CA ALA A 477 -42.38 32.18 38.91
C ALA A 477 -43.76 32.19 39.58
N GLY A 478 -44.63 31.25 39.18
CA GLY A 478 -46.03 31.15 39.64
C GLY A 478 -47.01 32.03 38.85
N SER A 479 -46.56 32.89 37.92
CA SER A 479 -47.45 33.68 37.09
C SER A 479 -48.24 32.80 36.12
N PHE A 480 -49.54 33.01 36.03
CA PHE A 480 -50.43 32.35 35.08
C PHE A 480 -50.55 33.20 33.82
N LEU A 481 -50.08 32.67 32.73
CA LEU A 481 -50.03 33.35 31.43
C LEU A 481 -51.03 32.76 30.45
N HIS A 482 -51.61 33.63 29.63
CA HIS A 482 -52.41 33.29 28.47
C HIS A 482 -51.56 33.52 27.22
N LEU A 483 -51.31 32.50 26.41
CA LEU A 483 -50.65 32.60 25.10
C LEU A 483 -51.69 32.48 24.00
N GLU A 484 -51.77 33.52 23.19
CA GLU A 484 -52.76 33.63 22.11
C GLU A 484 -52.07 33.90 20.78
N TYR A 485 -52.75 33.57 19.69
CA TYR A 485 -52.27 33.81 18.34
C TYR A 485 -53.34 34.39 17.44
N VAL A 486 -52.90 35.00 16.32
CA VAL A 486 -53.75 35.43 15.21
C VAL A 486 -52.99 35.30 13.91
N ASP A 487 -53.68 34.90 12.84
CA ASP A 487 -53.03 34.63 11.56
C ASP A 487 -52.96 35.87 10.65
N SER A 488 -53.61 36.97 11.02
CA SER A 488 -53.60 38.25 10.30
C SER A 488 -53.87 39.42 11.24
N LEU A 489 -53.13 40.52 11.04
CA LEU A 489 -53.33 41.80 11.71
C LEU A 489 -54.03 42.79 10.72
N GLY A 490 -55.13 42.39 10.09
CA GLY A 490 -55.88 43.24 9.15
C GLY A 490 -56.59 44.45 9.82
N ALA A 491 -57.32 45.26 9.03
CA ALA A 491 -57.95 46.52 9.45
C ALA A 491 -59.10 46.40 10.48
N ALA A 492 -59.63 45.22 10.74
CA ALA A 492 -60.58 44.92 11.79
C ALA A 492 -59.85 44.58 13.09
N VAL A 493 -60.52 44.73 14.24
CA VAL A 493 -59.95 44.31 15.53
C VAL A 493 -59.57 42.84 15.47
N PRO A 494 -58.30 42.47 15.62
CA PRO A 494 -57.86 41.09 15.52
C PRO A 494 -58.57 40.20 16.55
N GLN A 495 -59.11 39.08 16.10
CA GLN A 495 -59.67 38.04 16.97
C GLN A 495 -58.54 37.12 17.41
N TRP A 496 -58.05 37.30 18.62
CA TRP A 496 -57.02 36.46 19.22
C TRP A 496 -57.63 35.15 19.66
N LEU A 497 -57.00 34.06 19.20
CA LEU A 497 -57.34 32.68 19.59
C LEU A 497 -56.38 32.20 20.66
N SER A 498 -56.87 31.46 21.64
CA SER A 498 -56.01 30.87 22.68
C SER A 498 -55.19 29.74 22.07
N LEU A 499 -53.85 29.81 22.20
CA LEU A 499 -52.97 28.71 21.89
C LEU A 499 -52.86 27.77 23.12
N THR A 500 -52.53 28.34 24.28
CA THR A 500 -52.40 27.60 25.52
C THR A 500 -52.37 28.56 26.71
N ASN A 501 -52.59 28.00 27.92
CA ASN A 501 -52.35 28.68 29.19
C ASN A 501 -51.18 28.01 29.91
N ALA A 502 -50.30 28.77 30.50
CA ALA A 502 -49.10 28.24 31.20
C ALA A 502 -48.90 28.92 32.56
N THR A 503 -48.55 28.13 33.55
CA THR A 503 -48.05 28.68 34.82
C THR A 503 -46.52 28.63 34.75
N LEU A 504 -45.86 29.78 34.88
CA LEU A 504 -44.41 29.89 34.75
C LEU A 504 -43.70 29.21 35.92
N SER A 505 -42.70 28.39 35.59
CA SER A 505 -41.68 27.90 36.52
C SER A 505 -40.55 28.94 36.70
N SER A 506 -39.53 28.61 37.48
CA SER A 506 -38.38 29.49 37.74
C SER A 506 -37.43 29.73 36.56
N GLY A 507 -37.74 29.26 35.39
CA GLY A 507 -36.91 29.39 34.15
C GLY A 507 -37.76 29.68 32.91
N PRO A 508 -37.13 29.87 31.73
CA PRO A 508 -37.83 29.99 30.46
C PRO A 508 -38.69 28.74 30.20
N GLN A 509 -39.93 28.93 29.82
CA GLN A 509 -40.86 27.87 29.48
C GLN A 509 -41.26 27.97 28.00
N PHE A 510 -41.17 26.90 27.25
CA PHE A 510 -41.55 26.85 25.85
C PHE A 510 -42.96 26.34 25.66
N CYS A 511 -43.73 27.03 24.83
CA CYS A 511 -45.02 26.58 24.30
C CYS A 511 -44.90 26.36 22.80
N PHE A 512 -45.39 25.24 22.31
CA PHE A 512 -45.22 24.84 20.91
C PHE A 512 -46.55 25.00 20.16
N ASP A 513 -46.44 25.56 18.92
CA ASP A 513 -47.58 25.63 18.02
C ASP A 513 -47.61 24.39 17.15
N LEU A 514 -48.53 23.48 17.44
CA LEU A 514 -48.68 22.17 16.77
C LEU A 514 -49.73 22.21 15.65
N SER A 515 -50.24 23.40 15.26
CA SER A 515 -51.23 23.54 14.20
C SER A 515 -50.77 22.91 12.89
N GLN A 516 -51.69 22.27 12.14
CA GLN A 516 -51.44 21.71 10.83
C GLN A 516 -52.59 22.06 9.88
N PRO A 517 -52.30 22.59 8.68
CA PRO A 517 -50.99 23.20 8.28
C PRO A 517 -50.70 24.48 9.09
N LEU A 518 -49.40 24.79 9.23
CA LEU A 518 -49.02 26.12 9.75
C LEU A 518 -49.36 27.18 8.71
N PRO A 519 -50.02 28.32 9.12
CA PRO A 519 -50.28 29.40 8.21
C PRO A 519 -49.00 30.12 7.76
N ALA A 520 -49.06 30.83 6.63
CA ALA A 520 -47.92 31.57 6.12
C ALA A 520 -47.41 32.66 7.06
N GLN A 521 -48.29 33.20 7.89
CA GLN A 521 -47.98 34.18 8.93
C GLN A 521 -48.80 33.88 10.17
N ARG A 522 -48.17 34.02 11.34
CA ARG A 522 -48.84 33.93 12.63
C ARG A 522 -48.16 34.88 13.62
N PHE A 523 -48.98 35.60 14.37
CA PHE A 523 -48.56 36.55 15.40
C PHE A 523 -48.96 35.99 16.73
N PHE A 524 -48.10 36.14 17.73
CA PHE A 524 -48.32 35.65 19.08
C PHE A 524 -48.31 36.81 20.08
N ARG A 525 -49.12 36.70 21.14
CA ARG A 525 -49.04 37.55 22.31
C ARG A 525 -49.20 36.72 23.57
N ALA A 526 -48.57 37.19 24.62
CA ALA A 526 -48.81 36.67 25.98
C ALA A 526 -49.27 37.78 26.89
N TRP A 527 -50.18 37.46 27.79
CA TRP A 527 -50.65 38.39 28.79
C TRP A 527 -50.98 37.66 30.07
N GLN A 528 -51.00 38.38 31.20
CA GLN A 528 -51.41 37.90 32.51
C GLN A 528 -52.34 38.88 33.19
N THR A 529 -53.20 38.36 34.06
CA THR A 529 -54.09 39.16 34.88
C THR A 529 -53.29 39.62 36.11
N ASN A 530 -53.15 40.93 36.33
CA ASN A 530 -52.49 41.52 37.49
C ASN A 530 -50.97 41.29 37.63
N GLY A 531 -50.18 41.54 36.58
CA GLY A 531 -48.73 41.46 36.67
C GLY A 531 -47.99 42.21 35.55
N PRO A 532 -46.63 42.27 35.58
CA PRO A 532 -45.85 42.87 34.50
C PRO A 532 -45.97 42.08 33.24
N ARG A 533 -45.80 42.73 32.08
CA ARG A 533 -45.89 42.03 30.78
C ARG A 533 -44.82 40.96 30.70
N PRO A 534 -45.17 39.71 30.35
CA PRO A 534 -44.19 38.67 30.14
C PRO A 534 -43.33 38.95 28.88
N ALA A 535 -42.06 38.50 28.90
CA ALA A 535 -41.24 38.56 27.73
C ALA A 535 -41.50 37.32 26.85
N LEU A 536 -41.59 37.57 25.54
CA LEU A 536 -41.79 36.55 24.50
C LEU A 536 -40.51 36.45 23.67
N ASP A 537 -40.03 35.24 23.45
CA ASP A 537 -38.98 34.92 22.49
C ASP A 537 -39.50 33.88 21.50
N MET A 538 -39.12 34.02 20.22
CA MET A 538 -39.58 33.17 19.16
C MET A 538 -38.41 32.39 18.57
N SER A 539 -38.54 31.08 18.53
CA SER A 539 -37.60 30.16 17.93
C SER A 539 -38.31 29.04 17.18
N PHE A 540 -37.56 28.11 16.65
CA PHE A 540 -38.11 26.85 16.13
C PHE A 540 -37.53 25.71 16.96
N ALA A 541 -38.34 24.69 17.23
CA ALA A 541 -37.94 23.42 17.81
C ALA A 541 -38.13 22.32 16.78
N THR A 542 -37.34 21.25 16.89
CA THR A 542 -37.58 20.02 16.14
C THR A 542 -38.50 19.13 16.98
N GLU A 543 -39.71 18.86 16.47
CA GLU A 543 -40.66 17.90 17.01
C GLU A 543 -40.28 16.51 16.57
N ILE A 544 -40.20 15.57 17.51
CA ILE A 544 -39.84 14.15 17.28
C ILE A 544 -40.90 13.30 17.99
N PRO A 545 -41.73 12.51 17.28
CA PRO A 545 -42.64 11.58 17.91
C PRO A 545 -41.88 10.36 18.46
N LEU A 546 -42.02 10.12 19.74
CA LEU A 546 -41.52 8.94 20.44
C LEU A 546 -42.64 7.91 20.57
N THR A 547 -42.39 6.68 20.13
CA THR A 547 -43.37 5.59 20.20
C THR A 547 -42.80 4.40 20.99
N GLY A 548 -43.61 3.80 21.83
CA GLY A 548 -43.23 2.63 22.63
C GLY A 548 -44.29 2.19 23.63
N ALA A 549 -43.95 1.23 24.48
CA ALA A 549 -44.81 0.80 25.55
C ALA A 549 -44.86 1.84 26.67
N ILE A 550 -46.02 2.05 27.29
CA ILE A 550 -46.14 2.93 28.45
C ILE A 550 -45.26 2.39 29.58
N GLY A 551 -44.48 3.27 30.20
CA GLY A 551 -43.48 2.95 31.25
C GLY A 551 -42.12 2.52 30.70
N SER A 552 -41.92 2.40 29.37
CA SER A 552 -40.58 2.23 28.78
C SER A 552 -39.85 3.57 28.65
N SER A 553 -38.52 3.53 28.62
CA SER A 553 -37.69 4.70 28.39
C SER A 553 -37.15 4.69 26.97
N VAL A 554 -37.20 5.86 26.32
CA VAL A 554 -36.60 6.09 24.98
C VAL A 554 -35.52 7.15 25.13
N ARG A 555 -34.28 6.78 24.74
CA ARG A 555 -33.16 7.71 24.68
C ARG A 555 -33.15 8.37 23.30
N VAL A 556 -33.08 9.68 23.27
CA VAL A 556 -32.92 10.49 22.07
C VAL A 556 -31.45 10.92 21.98
N ASP A 557 -30.77 10.40 20.97
CA ASP A 557 -29.40 10.79 20.66
C ASP A 557 -29.37 11.65 19.39
N TYR A 558 -28.37 12.53 19.26
CA TYR A 558 -28.16 13.35 18.06
C TYR A 558 -26.70 13.42 17.65
N ILE A 559 -26.46 13.80 16.37
CA ILE A 559 -25.18 14.30 15.84
C ILE A 559 -25.45 15.52 14.96
N ASN A 560 -24.60 16.54 15.01
CA ASN A 560 -24.76 17.77 14.22
C ASN A 560 -24.10 17.70 12.83
N ALA A 561 -23.15 16.79 12.65
CA ALA A 561 -22.47 16.58 11.38
C ALA A 561 -21.97 15.13 11.29
N ILE A 562 -21.94 14.61 10.07
CA ILE A 562 -21.37 13.30 9.76
C ILE A 562 -19.85 13.49 9.58
N GLY A 563 -19.05 12.74 10.33
CA GLY A 563 -17.58 12.80 10.29
C GLY A 563 -16.94 11.44 10.61
N PRO A 564 -15.62 11.32 10.51
CA PRO A 564 -14.91 10.06 10.70
C PRO A 564 -15.03 9.46 12.12
N THR A 565 -15.41 10.29 13.11
CA THR A 565 -15.68 9.85 14.48
C THR A 565 -17.09 10.31 14.89
N ASN A 566 -18.09 9.50 14.50
CA ASN A 566 -19.49 9.80 14.84
C ASN A 566 -19.79 9.43 16.29
N ALA A 567 -19.47 10.33 17.22
CA ALA A 567 -19.92 10.20 18.60
C ALA A 567 -21.36 10.71 18.69
N TRP A 568 -22.32 9.82 18.87
CA TRP A 568 -23.68 10.17 19.20
C TRP A 568 -23.73 10.81 20.59
N VAL A 569 -24.37 11.95 20.69
CA VAL A 569 -24.56 12.67 21.94
C VAL A 569 -25.98 12.39 22.43
N THR A 570 -26.12 11.94 23.67
CA THR A 570 -27.44 11.79 24.29
C THR A 570 -28.01 13.17 24.56
N LEU A 571 -29.15 13.45 23.94
CA LEU A 571 -29.91 14.67 24.17
C LEU A 571 -30.77 14.54 25.44
N ASP A 572 -31.50 13.41 25.53
CA ASP A 572 -32.40 13.13 26.65
C ASP A 572 -32.74 11.62 26.73
N THR A 573 -33.31 11.23 27.88
CA THR A 573 -33.94 9.92 28.08
C THR A 573 -35.35 10.15 28.62
N VAL A 574 -36.33 9.83 27.78
CA VAL A 574 -37.73 10.14 28.03
C VAL A 574 -38.48 8.91 28.48
N LEU A 575 -39.12 8.95 29.66
CA LEU A 575 -40.03 7.93 30.10
C LEU A 575 -41.39 8.12 29.40
N LEU A 576 -41.86 7.14 28.67
CA LEU A 576 -43.12 7.23 27.95
C LEU A 576 -44.32 7.08 28.90
N THR A 577 -45.14 8.12 28.96
CA THR A 577 -46.41 8.15 29.71
C THR A 577 -47.61 7.76 28.81
N ASN A 578 -47.40 7.77 27.49
CA ASN A 578 -48.36 7.38 26.47
C ASN A 578 -47.64 6.53 25.41
N THR A 579 -48.38 5.73 24.62
CA THR A 579 -47.84 4.94 23.53
C THR A 579 -47.19 5.78 22.40
N THR A 580 -47.59 7.03 22.30
CA THR A 580 -46.95 8.06 21.46
C THR A 580 -46.81 9.34 22.25
N GLN A 581 -45.62 9.88 22.34
CA GLN A 581 -45.32 11.12 23.07
C GLN A 581 -44.44 12.03 22.21
N LEU A 582 -44.74 13.34 22.18
CA LEU A 582 -43.92 14.29 21.42
C LEU A 582 -42.75 14.77 22.28
N TYR A 583 -41.58 14.77 21.68
CA TYR A 583 -40.36 15.36 22.24
C TYR A 583 -39.94 16.57 21.40
N PHE A 584 -39.43 17.62 22.01
CA PHE A 584 -39.07 18.86 21.33
C PHE A 584 -37.60 19.23 21.61
N ASP A 585 -36.77 19.16 20.57
CA ASP A 585 -35.40 19.65 20.65
C ASP A 585 -35.35 21.16 20.34
N VAL A 586 -35.34 21.96 21.36
CA VAL A 586 -35.20 23.44 21.28
C VAL A 586 -33.78 23.89 20.96
N THR A 587 -32.79 22.98 21.02
CA THR A 587 -31.39 23.26 20.73
C THR A 587 -31.03 23.05 19.23
N ALA A 588 -31.92 22.46 18.47
CA ALA A 588 -31.72 22.19 17.03
C ALA A 588 -31.75 23.45 16.15
N PHE A 589 -32.22 24.56 16.65
CA PHE A 589 -32.28 25.82 15.93
C PHE A 589 -30.86 26.22 15.44
N ARG A 590 -30.71 26.45 14.14
CA ARG A 590 -29.44 26.70 13.42
C ARG A 590 -28.54 25.49 13.23
N GLN A 591 -29.05 24.26 13.41
CA GLN A 591 -28.35 23.02 13.13
C GLN A 591 -29.08 22.23 12.02
N PRO A 592 -29.05 22.67 10.74
CA PRO A 592 -29.87 22.11 9.67
C PRO A 592 -29.52 20.67 9.30
N THR A 593 -28.35 20.20 9.70
CA THR A 593 -27.82 18.86 9.41
C THR A 593 -27.90 17.89 10.61
N ARG A 594 -28.60 18.29 11.69
CA ARG A 594 -28.74 17.43 12.88
C ARG A 594 -29.53 16.17 12.56
N LEU A 595 -28.93 15.01 12.81
CA LEU A 595 -29.55 13.70 12.72
C LEU A 595 -29.91 13.20 14.12
N TYR A 596 -30.96 12.40 14.20
CA TYR A 596 -31.43 11.78 15.45
C TYR A 596 -31.49 10.28 15.32
N ARG A 597 -31.31 9.60 16.44
CA ARG A 597 -31.70 8.19 16.60
C ARG A 597 -32.46 8.00 17.92
N LEU A 598 -33.43 7.11 17.88
CA LEU A 598 -34.17 6.68 19.05
C LEU A 598 -33.66 5.31 19.49
N VAL A 599 -33.30 5.19 20.76
CA VAL A 599 -32.75 3.95 21.33
C VAL A 599 -33.64 3.55 22.49
N ALA A 600 -34.21 2.34 22.44
CA ALA A 600 -34.90 1.80 23.60
C ALA A 600 -33.89 1.71 24.78
N SER A 601 -34.23 2.32 25.89
CA SER A 601 -33.42 2.21 27.11
C SER A 601 -34.01 1.08 27.96
N PRO A 602 -33.17 0.14 28.46
CA PRO A 602 -33.63 -0.98 29.27
C PRO A 602 -34.29 -0.54 30.57
#